data_e3f7842e750a0f16cb0d61dc1a81a5a8
#
_entry.id   e3f7842e750a0f16cb0d61dc1a81a5a8
#
_cell.length_a   1.000
_cell.length_b   1.000
_cell.length_c   1.000
_cell.angle_alpha   90.00
_cell.angle_beta   90.00
_cell.angle_gamma   90.00
#
_symmetry.space_group_name_H-M   'P 1'
#
loop_
_entity.id
_entity.type
_entity.pdbx_description
1 polymer ?
#
loop_
_entity_poly.entity_id
_entity_poly.type
_entity_poly.pdbx_seq_one_letter_code
_entity_poly.pdbx_strand_id
1 'polypeptide(L)'
;MNNNLKKLEYDKILEKIAHFCKTYLGKKYAFNLRPSQDVQEVQKSLNETSQGVVLIQRNSTPPIGEIADITIYLKTLDGCGSLSIKALIELQNILQMAEDLKEYFSKDFLSTSDFSALEPYFNDLYVNQSIVSTFAKSIIDEDNIADTASTKLQDIRRKERRIEQDIRAKLNVILHSSTYSKYMRENLVTIRSGRYVIPVKEEYRSSIKGFVHDV
;
A
#
# COMPACT_ATOMS: atom_id res chain seq x y z
N MET A 1 -8.15 -35.35 7.36
CA MET A 1 -6.84 -35.63 7.98
C MET A 1 -6.82 -37.10 8.43
N ASN A 2 -5.79 -37.87 8.08
CA ASN A 2 -5.72 -39.29 8.38
C ASN A 2 -5.72 -39.47 9.91
N ASN A 3 -6.50 -40.44 10.44
CA ASN A 3 -6.68 -40.64 11.88
C ASN A 3 -5.35 -40.91 12.61
N ASN A 4 -4.36 -41.45 11.90
CA ASN A 4 -3.02 -41.72 12.39
C ASN A 4 -2.21 -40.43 12.62
N LEU A 5 -2.33 -39.43 11.77
CA LEU A 5 -1.64 -38.14 11.95
C LEU A 5 -2.18 -37.37 13.15
N LYS A 6 -3.48 -37.53 13.46
CA LYS A 6 -4.08 -36.94 14.64
C LYS A 6 -3.57 -37.59 15.94
N LYS A 7 -3.39 -38.91 15.94
CA LYS A 7 -2.81 -39.64 17.09
C LYS A 7 -1.35 -39.28 17.33
N LEU A 8 -0.61 -38.89 16.30
CA LEU A 8 0.78 -38.43 16.35
C LEU A 8 0.90 -36.95 16.65
N GLU A 9 -0.21 -36.24 16.91
CA GLU A 9 -0.22 -34.79 17.16
C GLU A 9 0.46 -33.96 16.06
N TYR A 10 0.36 -34.42 14.80
CA TYR A 10 0.99 -33.78 13.66
C TYR A 10 0.47 -32.36 13.40
N ASP A 11 -0.77 -32.10 13.76
CA ASP A 11 -1.39 -30.77 13.77
C ASP A 11 -0.61 -29.76 14.64
N LYS A 12 -0.17 -30.16 15.82
CA LYS A 12 0.66 -29.32 16.70
C LYS A 12 2.02 -28.99 16.07
N ILE A 13 2.58 -29.91 15.29
CA ILE A 13 3.83 -29.67 14.56
C ILE A 13 3.58 -28.60 13.46
N LEU A 14 2.49 -28.73 12.70
CA LEU A 14 2.12 -27.76 11.68
C LEU A 14 1.86 -26.37 12.27
N GLU A 15 1.17 -26.29 13.42
CA GLU A 15 0.96 -25.03 14.14
C GLU A 15 2.28 -24.36 14.54
N LYS A 16 3.23 -25.14 15.07
CA LYS A 16 4.57 -24.63 15.39
C LYS A 16 5.30 -24.09 14.18
N ILE A 17 5.28 -24.82 13.05
CA ILE A 17 5.88 -24.36 11.78
C ILE A 17 5.20 -23.08 11.31
N ALA A 18 3.86 -23.04 11.29
CA ALA A 18 3.10 -21.88 10.89
C ALA A 18 3.36 -20.63 11.76
N HIS A 19 3.69 -20.83 13.03
CA HIS A 19 4.05 -19.73 13.95
C HIS A 19 5.32 -18.99 13.49
N PHE A 20 6.27 -19.69 12.87
CA PHE A 20 7.48 -19.06 12.32
C PHE A 20 7.27 -18.42 10.95
N CYS A 21 6.16 -18.72 10.27
CA CYS A 21 5.87 -18.13 8.96
C CYS A 21 5.36 -16.69 9.12
N LYS A 22 6.01 -15.75 8.45
CA LYS A 22 5.65 -14.33 8.46
C LYS A 22 4.55 -13.99 7.44
N THR A 23 4.50 -14.72 6.33
CA THR A 23 3.54 -14.44 5.25
C THR A 23 2.28 -15.29 5.37
N TYR A 24 1.15 -14.76 4.88
CA TYR A 24 -0.11 -15.51 4.79
C TYR A 24 0.05 -16.81 3.98
N LEU A 25 0.70 -16.72 2.81
CA LEU A 25 0.93 -17.89 1.94
C LEU A 25 1.86 -18.91 2.60
N GLY A 26 2.90 -18.46 3.32
CA GLY A 26 3.77 -19.34 4.08
C GLY A 26 3.02 -20.10 5.19
N LYS A 27 2.13 -19.43 5.93
CA LYS A 27 1.27 -20.08 6.93
C LYS A 27 0.36 -21.13 6.27
N LYS A 28 -0.27 -20.76 5.15
CA LYS A 28 -1.12 -21.68 4.38
C LYS A 28 -0.34 -22.88 3.85
N TYR A 29 0.89 -22.65 3.38
CA TYR A 29 1.78 -23.74 2.96
C TYR A 29 2.11 -24.67 4.14
N ALA A 30 2.50 -24.11 5.29
CA ALA A 30 2.80 -24.91 6.49
C ALA A 30 1.64 -25.80 6.92
N PHE A 31 0.41 -25.30 6.96
CA PHE A 31 -0.78 -26.11 7.29
C PHE A 31 -1.11 -27.19 6.26
N ASN A 32 -0.65 -27.04 5.02
CA ASN A 32 -0.88 -28.00 3.96
C ASN A 32 0.25 -29.04 3.81
N LEU A 33 1.31 -28.95 4.60
CA LEU A 33 2.37 -29.95 4.59
C LEU A 33 1.82 -31.35 4.89
N ARG A 34 2.33 -32.33 4.17
CA ARG A 34 1.96 -33.74 4.36
C ARG A 34 3.24 -34.57 4.33
N PRO A 35 3.31 -35.64 5.15
CA PRO A 35 4.40 -36.60 5.07
C PRO A 35 4.43 -37.23 3.68
N SER A 36 5.61 -37.32 3.07
CA SER A 36 5.84 -38.01 1.81
C SER A 36 6.54 -39.34 2.06
N GLN A 37 6.27 -40.32 1.17
CA GLN A 37 6.98 -41.61 1.11
C GLN A 37 7.97 -41.67 -0.06
N ASP A 38 8.01 -40.61 -0.87
CA ASP A 38 8.97 -40.51 -1.96
C ASP A 38 10.31 -40.02 -1.41
N VAL A 39 11.32 -40.89 -1.54
CA VAL A 39 12.67 -40.62 -1.03
C VAL A 39 13.29 -39.38 -1.70
N GLN A 40 13.03 -39.17 -3.01
CA GLN A 40 13.60 -38.04 -3.74
C GLN A 40 12.96 -36.73 -3.28
N GLU A 41 11.64 -36.70 -3.10
CA GLU A 41 10.92 -35.55 -2.58
C GLU A 41 11.38 -35.18 -1.16
N VAL A 42 11.49 -36.19 -0.28
CA VAL A 42 11.97 -36.01 1.09
C VAL A 42 13.41 -35.47 1.09
N GLN A 43 14.31 -36.05 0.29
CA GLN A 43 15.71 -35.63 0.22
C GLN A 43 15.84 -34.19 -0.31
N LYS A 44 15.02 -33.83 -1.30
CA LYS A 44 14.96 -32.45 -1.82
C LYS A 44 14.54 -31.47 -0.72
N SER A 45 13.44 -31.74 -0.02
CA SER A 45 12.93 -30.87 1.05
C SER A 45 13.90 -30.74 2.24
N LEU A 46 14.62 -31.83 2.58
CA LEU A 46 15.65 -31.79 3.59
C LEU A 46 16.86 -30.93 3.15
N ASN A 47 17.27 -31.02 1.89
CA ASN A 47 18.34 -30.17 1.36
C ASN A 47 17.94 -28.69 1.37
N GLU A 48 16.72 -28.35 0.92
CA GLU A 48 16.21 -26.98 0.97
C GLU A 48 16.22 -26.43 2.41
N THR A 49 15.74 -27.23 3.36
CA THR A 49 15.74 -26.86 4.78
C THR A 49 17.15 -26.67 5.33
N SER A 50 18.05 -27.60 5.04
CA SER A 50 19.45 -27.53 5.50
C SER A 50 20.17 -26.31 4.93
N GLN A 51 20.01 -26.04 3.64
CA GLN A 51 20.58 -24.88 2.99
C GLN A 51 19.96 -23.56 3.54
N GLY A 52 18.65 -23.55 3.85
CA GLY A 52 18.00 -22.42 4.52
C GLY A 52 18.58 -22.13 5.90
N VAL A 53 18.87 -23.16 6.69
CA VAL A 53 19.53 -23.01 8.00
C VAL A 53 20.92 -22.41 7.84
N VAL A 54 21.73 -22.95 6.92
CA VAL A 54 23.07 -22.43 6.64
C VAL A 54 23.03 -21.00 6.14
N LEU A 55 22.08 -20.66 5.28
CA LEU A 55 21.88 -19.31 4.76
C LEU A 55 21.66 -18.31 5.90
N ILE A 56 20.72 -18.60 6.80
CA ILE A 56 20.41 -17.74 7.96
C ILE A 56 21.61 -17.61 8.91
N GLN A 57 22.35 -18.69 9.14
CA GLN A 57 23.52 -18.66 10.00
C GLN A 57 24.67 -17.81 9.44
N ARG A 58 24.86 -17.85 8.14
CA ARG A 58 25.96 -17.14 7.46
C ARG A 58 25.63 -15.69 7.09
N ASN A 59 24.39 -15.40 6.69
CA ASN A 59 24.02 -14.10 6.09
C ASN A 59 22.86 -13.39 6.80
N SER A 60 22.55 -13.73 8.04
CA SER A 60 21.38 -13.22 8.75
C SER A 60 20.03 -13.68 8.17
N THR A 61 18.93 -13.23 8.79
CA THR A 61 17.58 -13.57 8.36
C THR A 61 17.23 -12.85 7.06
N PRO A 62 16.69 -13.56 6.05
CA PRO A 62 16.19 -12.91 4.82
C PRO A 62 15.17 -11.81 5.13
N PRO A 63 15.12 -10.72 4.35
CA PRO A 63 14.21 -9.59 4.56
C PRO A 63 12.77 -9.94 4.16
N ILE A 64 12.18 -10.97 4.79
CA ILE A 64 10.79 -11.38 4.59
C ILE A 64 9.93 -10.71 5.64
N GLY A 65 9.09 -9.76 5.21
CA GLY A 65 8.10 -9.09 6.03
C GLY A 65 6.74 -9.81 6.03
N GLU A 66 5.77 -9.20 6.70
CA GLU A 66 4.38 -9.63 6.61
C GLU A 66 3.81 -9.27 5.22
N ILE A 67 3.15 -10.25 4.59
CA ILE A 67 2.46 -10.06 3.31
C ILE A 67 1.01 -10.48 3.49
N ALA A 68 0.11 -9.57 3.13
CA ALA A 68 -1.31 -9.85 3.04
C ALA A 68 -1.64 -10.73 1.82
N ASP A 69 -2.83 -11.31 1.81
CA ASP A 69 -3.34 -12.04 0.64
C ASP A 69 -3.78 -11.04 -0.45
N ILE A 70 -2.99 -10.94 -1.50
CA ILE A 70 -3.25 -10.06 -2.65
C ILE A 70 -4.15 -10.69 -3.72
N THR A 71 -4.63 -11.90 -3.51
CA THR A 71 -5.45 -12.62 -4.50
C THR A 71 -6.68 -11.80 -4.92
N ILE A 72 -7.27 -11.07 -3.98
CA ILE A 72 -8.42 -10.21 -4.25
C ILE A 72 -8.06 -9.02 -5.14
N TYR A 73 -6.87 -8.45 -4.98
CA TYR A 73 -6.37 -7.33 -5.80
C TYR A 73 -6.13 -7.78 -7.23
N LEU A 74 -5.52 -8.95 -7.41
CA LEU A 74 -5.28 -9.52 -8.74
C LEU A 74 -6.61 -9.79 -9.46
N LYS A 75 -7.60 -10.40 -8.79
CA LYS A 75 -8.95 -10.61 -9.35
C LYS A 75 -9.65 -9.30 -9.72
N THR A 76 -9.47 -8.25 -8.93
CA THR A 76 -10.04 -6.93 -9.22
C THR A 76 -9.42 -6.34 -10.48
N LEU A 77 -8.10 -6.47 -10.66
CA LEU A 77 -7.40 -6.00 -11.85
C LEU A 77 -7.78 -6.82 -13.09
N ASP A 78 -7.90 -8.14 -12.98
CA ASP A 78 -8.37 -9.01 -14.07
C ASP A 78 -9.77 -8.61 -14.55
N GLY A 79 -10.63 -8.14 -13.64
CA GLY A 79 -11.95 -7.59 -13.94
C GLY A 79 -11.94 -6.12 -14.40
N CYS A 80 -10.78 -5.56 -14.75
CA CYS A 80 -10.61 -4.14 -15.11
C CYS A 80 -11.09 -3.17 -14.02
N GLY A 81 -11.11 -3.58 -12.78
CA GLY A 81 -11.41 -2.74 -11.62
C GLY A 81 -10.24 -1.82 -11.24
N SER A 82 -10.50 -0.92 -10.31
CA SER A 82 -9.48 -0.03 -9.72
C SER A 82 -9.15 -0.45 -8.29
N LEU A 83 -7.90 -0.26 -7.89
CA LEU A 83 -7.43 -0.51 -6.53
C LEU A 83 -7.44 0.77 -5.70
N SER A 84 -7.65 0.62 -4.40
CA SER A 84 -7.46 1.71 -3.44
C SER A 84 -5.96 2.03 -3.26
N ILE A 85 -5.65 3.21 -2.73
CA ILE A 85 -4.26 3.60 -2.42
C ILE A 85 -3.64 2.60 -1.45
N LYS A 86 -4.37 2.16 -0.44
CA LYS A 86 -3.92 1.14 0.51
C LYS A 86 -3.52 -0.17 -0.18
N ALA A 87 -4.35 -0.66 -1.12
CA ALA A 87 -4.03 -1.86 -1.89
C ALA A 87 -2.77 -1.69 -2.76
N LEU A 88 -2.56 -0.48 -3.32
CA LEU A 88 -1.35 -0.15 -4.08
C LEU A 88 -0.11 -0.14 -3.19
N ILE A 89 -0.21 0.37 -1.95
CA ILE A 89 0.88 0.33 -0.96
C ILE A 89 1.24 -1.11 -0.60
N GLU A 90 0.25 -1.97 -0.36
CA GLU A 90 0.50 -3.38 -0.07
C GLU A 90 1.21 -4.08 -1.24
N LEU A 91 0.80 -3.80 -2.49
CA LEU A 91 1.49 -4.30 -3.68
C LEU A 91 2.92 -3.74 -3.81
N GLN A 92 3.12 -2.44 -3.52
CA GLN A 92 4.45 -1.82 -3.50
C GLN A 92 5.37 -2.51 -2.49
N ASN A 93 4.89 -2.78 -1.29
CA ASN A 93 5.66 -3.46 -0.24
C ASN A 93 6.08 -4.87 -0.67
N ILE A 94 5.22 -5.60 -1.37
CA ILE A 94 5.54 -6.93 -1.91
C ILE A 94 6.62 -6.84 -2.99
N LEU A 95 6.49 -5.88 -3.92
CA LEU A 95 7.47 -5.70 -4.98
C LEU A 95 8.83 -5.26 -4.42
N GLN A 96 8.83 -4.35 -3.45
CA GLN A 96 10.05 -3.92 -2.76
C GLN A 96 10.71 -5.09 -2.04
N MET A 97 9.94 -5.91 -1.31
CA MET A 97 10.47 -7.07 -0.63
C MET A 97 11.04 -8.10 -1.62
N ALA A 98 10.41 -8.29 -2.78
CA ALA A 98 10.96 -9.16 -3.82
C ALA A 98 12.30 -8.62 -4.36
N GLU A 99 12.47 -7.32 -4.47
CA GLU A 99 13.72 -6.67 -4.83
C GLU A 99 14.79 -6.88 -3.74
N ASP A 100 14.43 -6.60 -2.49
CA ASP A 100 15.33 -6.78 -1.34
C ASP A 100 15.78 -8.23 -1.20
N LEU A 101 14.90 -9.20 -1.43
CA LEU A 101 15.22 -10.62 -1.46
C LEU A 101 16.16 -10.97 -2.60
N LYS A 102 15.96 -10.40 -3.78
CA LYS A 102 16.84 -10.59 -4.93
C LYS A 102 18.23 -10.03 -4.65
N GLU A 103 18.33 -8.85 -4.06
CA GLU A 103 19.58 -8.25 -3.64
C GLU A 103 20.26 -9.05 -2.52
N TYR A 104 19.48 -9.50 -1.53
CA TYR A 104 19.97 -10.36 -0.45
C TYR A 104 20.63 -11.62 -0.99
N PHE A 105 20.05 -12.23 -2.04
CA PHE A 105 20.54 -13.46 -2.64
C PHE A 105 21.65 -13.23 -3.70
N SER A 106 21.73 -12.05 -4.31
CA SER A 106 22.72 -11.71 -5.36
C SER A 106 24.09 -11.28 -4.82
N LYS A 107 24.20 -11.00 -3.52
CA LYS A 107 25.50 -10.67 -2.91
C LYS A 107 26.44 -11.87 -3.04
N ASP A 108 27.71 -11.62 -3.35
CA ASP A 108 28.82 -12.58 -3.65
C ASP A 108 28.91 -13.84 -2.78
N PHE A 109 28.18 -13.85 -1.71
CA PHE A 109 28.01 -14.91 -0.76
C PHE A 109 27.38 -16.20 -1.34
N LEU A 110 26.61 -16.08 -2.41
CA LEU A 110 25.78 -17.14 -2.97
C LEU A 110 26.37 -17.76 -4.23
N SER A 111 27.51 -17.26 -4.69
CA SER A 111 28.27 -17.80 -5.83
C SER A 111 28.91 -19.17 -5.53
N THR A 112 28.70 -19.71 -4.34
CA THR A 112 29.14 -21.04 -3.97
C THR A 112 28.03 -22.06 -4.20
N SER A 113 28.39 -23.25 -4.67
CA SER A 113 27.51 -24.41 -4.90
C SER A 113 26.66 -24.85 -3.69
N ASP A 114 26.83 -24.19 -2.56
CA ASP A 114 26.20 -24.54 -1.29
C ASP A 114 24.72 -24.26 -1.20
N PHE A 115 24.14 -23.45 -2.14
CA PHE A 115 22.74 -23.00 -2.10
C PHE A 115 21.93 -23.37 -3.35
N SER A 116 22.37 -24.38 -4.08
CA SER A 116 21.71 -24.80 -5.35
C SER A 116 20.24 -25.21 -5.21
N ALA A 117 19.84 -25.69 -4.02
CA ALA A 117 18.44 -26.05 -3.77
C ALA A 117 17.54 -24.83 -3.54
N LEU A 118 18.11 -23.70 -3.08
CA LEU A 118 17.37 -22.46 -2.84
C LEU A 118 17.39 -21.49 -4.03
N GLU A 119 18.40 -21.58 -4.87
CA GLU A 119 18.61 -20.71 -6.02
C GLU A 119 17.36 -20.53 -6.93
N PRO A 120 16.60 -21.60 -7.28
CA PRO A 120 15.43 -21.47 -8.12
C PRO A 120 14.37 -20.52 -7.53
N TYR A 121 14.17 -20.53 -6.21
CA TYR A 121 13.18 -19.68 -5.55
C TYR A 121 13.49 -18.19 -5.69
N PHE A 122 14.76 -17.82 -5.72
CA PHE A 122 15.19 -16.42 -5.87
C PHE A 122 15.29 -16.00 -7.33
N ASN A 123 15.66 -16.92 -8.23
CA ASN A 123 15.71 -16.64 -9.67
C ASN A 123 14.30 -16.43 -10.25
N ASP A 124 13.29 -17.09 -9.71
CA ASP A 124 11.90 -16.95 -10.12
C ASP A 124 11.25 -15.65 -9.62
N LEU A 125 11.91 -14.90 -8.73
CA LEU A 125 11.40 -13.60 -8.28
C LEU A 125 11.50 -12.59 -9.43
N TYR A 126 10.34 -12.18 -9.93
CA TYR A 126 10.25 -11.13 -10.95
C TYR A 126 10.03 -9.76 -10.31
N VAL A 127 10.92 -8.82 -10.58
CA VAL A 127 10.79 -7.44 -10.12
C VAL A 127 10.72 -6.52 -11.34
N ASN A 128 9.65 -5.74 -11.42
CA ASN A 128 9.51 -4.70 -12.45
C ASN A 128 9.87 -3.33 -11.86
N GLN A 129 11.10 -2.90 -12.08
CA GLN A 129 11.64 -1.62 -11.61
C GLN A 129 10.81 -0.40 -12.05
N SER A 130 10.20 -0.47 -13.23
CA SER A 130 9.32 0.61 -13.72
C SER A 130 8.07 0.75 -12.84
N ILE A 131 7.47 -0.36 -12.42
CA ILE A 131 6.31 -0.35 -11.54
C ILE A 131 6.71 0.16 -10.15
N VAL A 132 7.79 -0.38 -9.57
CA VAL A 132 8.30 0.05 -8.25
C VAL A 132 8.56 1.55 -8.23
N SER A 133 9.29 2.06 -9.23
CA SER A 133 9.59 3.49 -9.33
C SER A 133 8.35 4.35 -9.56
N THR A 134 7.34 3.84 -10.27
CA THR A 134 6.08 4.54 -10.48
C THR A 134 5.29 4.64 -9.19
N PHE A 135 5.19 3.57 -8.40
CA PHE A 135 4.54 3.60 -7.10
C PHE A 135 5.24 4.57 -6.15
N ALA A 136 6.56 4.48 -6.02
CA ALA A 136 7.36 5.36 -5.16
C ALA A 136 7.20 6.86 -5.49
N LYS A 137 7.01 7.20 -6.77
CA LYS A 137 6.80 8.59 -7.22
C LYS A 137 5.35 9.05 -7.10
N SER A 138 4.40 8.12 -7.10
CA SER A 138 2.98 8.44 -7.21
C SER A 138 2.25 8.40 -5.87
N ILE A 139 2.70 7.58 -4.93
CA ILE A 139 2.04 7.39 -3.62
C ILE A 139 2.82 8.16 -2.57
N ILE A 140 2.14 9.03 -1.83
CA ILE A 140 2.71 9.78 -0.70
C ILE A 140 2.40 9.05 0.61
N ASP A 141 1.14 8.73 0.83
CA ASP A 141 0.62 8.02 2.01
C ASP A 141 -0.69 7.29 1.69
N GLU A 142 -1.35 6.73 2.70
CA GLU A 142 -2.58 5.94 2.53
C GLU A 142 -3.77 6.72 1.95
N ASP A 143 -3.75 8.05 2.05
CA ASP A 143 -4.84 8.92 1.60
C ASP A 143 -4.46 9.80 0.41
N ASN A 144 -3.16 9.94 0.12
CA ASN A 144 -2.66 10.94 -0.79
C ASN A 144 -1.82 10.37 -1.93
N ILE A 145 -2.20 10.78 -3.15
CA ILE A 145 -1.43 10.57 -4.37
C ILE A 145 -0.71 11.86 -4.73
N ALA A 146 0.55 11.76 -5.14
CA ALA A 146 1.37 12.90 -5.55
C ALA A 146 0.75 13.66 -6.73
N ASP A 147 0.84 14.98 -6.71
CA ASP A 147 0.42 15.81 -7.84
C ASP A 147 1.09 15.38 -9.15
N THR A 148 2.32 14.91 -9.07
CA THR A 148 3.16 14.47 -10.19
C THR A 148 2.86 13.06 -10.67
N ALA A 149 1.92 12.35 -10.06
CA ALA A 149 1.55 10.99 -10.46
C ALA A 149 1.03 10.90 -11.91
N SER A 150 0.37 11.97 -12.38
CA SER A 150 0.08 12.15 -13.80
C SER A 150 -0.03 13.63 -14.16
N THR A 151 0.32 13.97 -15.40
CA THR A 151 0.18 15.34 -15.92
C THR A 151 -1.25 15.85 -15.83
N LYS A 152 -2.22 14.98 -16.12
CA LYS A 152 -3.65 15.31 -16.01
C LYS A 152 -4.07 15.66 -14.58
N LEU A 153 -3.62 14.89 -13.59
CA LEU A 153 -3.91 15.16 -12.18
C LEU A 153 -3.28 16.48 -11.73
N GLN A 154 -2.03 16.72 -12.13
CA GLN A 154 -1.33 17.97 -11.84
C GLN A 154 -2.07 19.19 -12.39
N ASP A 155 -2.54 19.11 -13.65
CA ASP A 155 -3.28 20.19 -14.28
C ASP A 155 -4.63 20.44 -13.62
N ILE A 156 -5.35 19.36 -13.24
CA ILE A 156 -6.63 19.48 -12.53
C ILE A 156 -6.43 20.16 -11.17
N ARG A 157 -5.47 19.69 -10.37
CA ARG A 157 -5.20 20.28 -9.03
C ARG A 157 -4.67 21.71 -9.13
N ARG A 158 -3.92 22.04 -10.18
CA ARG A 158 -3.52 23.44 -10.45
C ARG A 158 -4.71 24.33 -10.77
N LYS A 159 -5.63 23.83 -11.59
CA LYS A 159 -6.88 24.58 -11.90
C LYS A 159 -7.74 24.74 -10.66
N GLU A 160 -7.88 23.70 -9.85
CA GLU A 160 -8.62 23.74 -8.59
C GLU A 160 -8.08 24.82 -7.65
N ARG A 161 -6.76 24.79 -7.36
CA ARG A 161 -6.11 25.83 -6.52
C ARG A 161 -6.29 27.23 -7.09
N ARG A 162 -6.22 27.41 -8.41
CA ARG A 162 -6.44 28.71 -9.04
C ARG A 162 -7.88 29.19 -8.83
N ILE A 163 -8.87 28.30 -9.05
CA ILE A 163 -10.29 28.64 -8.85
C ILE A 163 -10.54 29.01 -7.38
N GLU A 164 -9.97 28.28 -6.43
CA GLU A 164 -10.10 28.63 -5.01
C GLU A 164 -9.50 30.00 -4.68
N GLN A 165 -8.34 30.31 -5.24
CA GLN A 165 -7.72 31.64 -5.08
C GLN A 165 -8.59 32.75 -5.70
N ASP A 166 -9.15 32.51 -6.88
CA ASP A 166 -10.04 33.45 -7.56
C ASP A 166 -11.34 33.68 -6.75
N ILE A 167 -11.91 32.62 -6.15
CA ILE A 167 -13.08 32.72 -5.27
C ILE A 167 -12.75 33.58 -4.05
N ARG A 168 -11.64 33.28 -3.36
CA ARG A 168 -11.20 34.06 -2.19
C ARG A 168 -10.95 35.52 -2.55
N ALA A 169 -10.30 35.78 -3.66
CA ALA A 169 -10.03 37.13 -4.13
C ALA A 169 -11.33 37.92 -4.40
N LYS A 170 -12.31 37.28 -5.09
CA LYS A 170 -13.61 37.92 -5.33
C LYS A 170 -14.37 38.21 -4.05
N LEU A 171 -14.38 37.28 -3.09
CA LEU A 171 -15.05 37.49 -1.81
C LEU A 171 -14.36 38.58 -1.00
N ASN A 172 -13.02 38.67 -1.02
CA ASN A 172 -12.28 39.74 -0.39
C ASN A 172 -12.59 41.12 -1.00
N VAL A 173 -12.75 41.19 -2.32
CA VAL A 173 -13.20 42.43 -2.98
C VAL A 173 -14.61 42.86 -2.48
N ILE A 174 -15.51 41.91 -2.30
CA ILE A 174 -16.85 42.16 -1.76
C ILE A 174 -16.76 42.66 -0.31
N LEU A 175 -15.98 41.99 0.55
CA LEU A 175 -15.77 42.35 1.95
C LEU A 175 -15.27 43.80 2.12
N HIS A 176 -14.34 44.21 1.26
CA HIS A 176 -13.71 45.54 1.34
C HIS A 176 -14.38 46.58 0.44
N SER A 177 -15.46 46.24 -0.24
CA SER A 177 -16.23 47.18 -1.05
C SER A 177 -16.94 48.20 -0.16
N SER A 178 -16.83 49.48 -0.49
CA SER A 178 -17.54 50.57 0.21
C SER A 178 -19.05 50.38 0.26
N THR A 179 -19.61 49.64 -0.72
CA THR A 179 -21.05 49.34 -0.81
C THR A 179 -21.45 48.24 0.18
N TYR A 180 -20.63 47.19 0.34
CA TYR A 180 -21.01 46.00 1.08
C TYR A 180 -20.36 45.88 2.47
N SER A 181 -19.25 46.59 2.74
CA SER A 181 -18.52 46.49 4.01
C SER A 181 -19.37 46.78 5.24
N LYS A 182 -20.32 47.74 5.14
CA LYS A 182 -21.27 48.11 6.21
C LYS A 182 -22.25 46.97 6.60
N TYR A 183 -22.47 46.03 5.67
CA TYR A 183 -23.39 44.91 5.86
C TYR A 183 -22.70 43.71 6.48
N MET A 184 -21.35 43.68 6.52
CA MET A 184 -20.59 42.58 7.03
C MET A 184 -20.50 42.62 8.56
N ARG A 185 -20.62 41.44 9.18
CA ARG A 185 -20.42 41.28 10.63
C ARG A 185 -18.93 41.30 10.94
N GLU A 186 -18.13 40.65 10.09
CA GLU A 186 -16.69 40.55 10.17
C GLU A 186 -16.08 40.61 8.75
N ASN A 187 -14.88 41.18 8.62
CA ASN A 187 -14.20 41.27 7.32
C ASN A 187 -13.33 40.00 7.07
N LEU A 188 -13.98 38.84 7.11
CA LEU A 188 -13.33 37.55 7.05
C LEU A 188 -14.10 36.60 6.12
N VAL A 189 -13.39 35.91 5.23
CA VAL A 189 -13.94 34.77 4.46
C VAL A 189 -13.75 33.51 5.28
N THR A 190 -14.82 32.76 5.53
CA THR A 190 -14.81 31.50 6.25
C THR A 190 -15.24 30.34 5.35
N ILE A 191 -15.03 29.12 5.80
CA ILE A 191 -15.52 27.91 5.12
C ILE A 191 -16.58 27.25 5.99
N ARG A 192 -17.75 26.99 5.43
CA ARG A 192 -18.85 26.26 6.06
C ARG A 192 -19.34 25.18 5.11
N SER A 193 -19.36 23.93 5.57
CA SER A 193 -19.78 22.77 4.75
C SER A 193 -19.09 22.70 3.38
N GLY A 194 -17.76 22.96 3.35
CA GLY A 194 -16.96 22.94 2.11
C GLY A 194 -17.18 24.13 1.16
N ARG A 195 -17.87 25.20 1.60
CA ARG A 195 -18.14 26.40 0.79
C ARG A 195 -17.53 27.64 1.43
N TYR A 196 -17.01 28.51 0.60
CA TYR A 196 -16.56 29.83 1.05
C TYR A 196 -17.76 30.71 1.32
N VAL A 197 -17.83 31.29 2.53
CA VAL A 197 -18.92 32.14 2.97
C VAL A 197 -18.39 33.43 3.58
N ILE A 198 -19.22 34.47 3.54
CA ILE A 198 -18.98 35.77 4.18
C ILE A 198 -20.04 36.02 5.27
N PRO A 199 -19.65 36.49 6.46
CA PRO A 199 -20.56 36.74 7.56
C PRO A 199 -21.31 38.07 7.33
N VAL A 200 -22.62 38.02 7.18
CA VAL A 200 -23.52 39.16 6.99
C VAL A 200 -24.29 39.42 8.26
N LYS A 201 -24.50 40.69 8.64
CA LYS A 201 -25.37 41.06 9.75
C LYS A 201 -26.81 40.71 9.39
N GLU A 202 -27.56 40.18 10.34
CA GLU A 202 -28.93 39.67 10.12
C GLU A 202 -29.87 40.74 9.56
N GLU A 203 -29.75 41.97 10.04
CA GLU A 203 -30.55 43.14 9.59
C GLU A 203 -30.35 43.48 8.10
N TYR A 204 -29.24 43.05 7.49
CA TYR A 204 -28.94 43.28 6.07
C TYR A 204 -29.03 42.02 5.21
N ARG A 205 -29.61 40.94 5.72
CA ARG A 205 -29.76 39.66 5.02
C ARG A 205 -30.46 39.81 3.66
N SER A 206 -31.51 40.66 3.57
CA SER A 206 -32.22 40.91 2.34
C SER A 206 -31.48 41.85 1.35
N SER A 207 -30.48 42.58 1.82
CA SER A 207 -29.70 43.52 1.02
C SER A 207 -28.60 42.90 0.19
N ILE A 208 -28.25 41.65 0.49
CA ILE A 208 -27.23 40.90 -0.23
C ILE A 208 -27.88 39.69 -0.90
N LYS A 209 -27.71 39.63 -2.23
CA LYS A 209 -28.22 38.47 -3.00
C LYS A 209 -27.25 37.27 -2.78
N GLY A 210 -27.77 36.17 -2.21
CA GLY A 210 -27.01 34.99 -1.96
C GLY A 210 -27.83 33.90 -1.29
N PHE A 211 -27.19 32.74 -1.08
CA PHE A 211 -27.80 31.65 -0.31
C PHE A 211 -27.28 31.70 1.12
N VAL A 212 -28.18 31.53 2.08
CA VAL A 212 -27.80 31.40 3.50
C VAL A 212 -27.41 29.97 3.77
N HIS A 213 -26.20 29.79 4.31
CA HIS A 213 -25.63 28.47 4.62
C HIS A 213 -25.67 28.17 6.12
N ASP A 214 -25.75 29.20 6.96
CA ASP A 214 -25.77 29.07 8.42
C ASP A 214 -26.35 30.36 9.02
N VAL A 215 -26.99 30.29 10.18
CA VAL A 215 -27.59 31.42 10.88
C VAL A 215 -26.93 31.64 12.23
#